data_8812026fee37bd46067fd5d8bc52147c
#
_entry.id   8812026fee37bd46067fd5d8bc52147c
#
_cell.length_a   1.000
_cell.length_b   1.000
_cell.length_c   1.000
_cell.angle_alpha   90.00
_cell.angle_beta   90.00
_cell.angle_gamma   90.00
#
_symmetry.space_group_name_H-M   'P 1'
#
loop_
_entity.id
_entity.type
_entity.pdbx_description
1 polymer ?
#
loop_
_entity_poly.entity_id
_entity_poly.type
_entity_poly.pdbx_seq_one_letter_code
_entity_poly.pdbx_strand_id
1 'polypeptide(L)'
;MLIYFGAAVKYEGRGMEQLSEFERRLMIAQGKKIERTQFTELSETKVITAREYYVPGDTTEATAFAVLATVGNMPKDNVIKLLNVDLNSSRAGALTCLKRMGANVETVSRREKNGDVFGDVEIKQIASGKRLQGRRFSEDVIATALEEYPLLAVAACYGEGETILRVPKEVRKEMRPKNEFLAVNLRKTGAEVGVYDDGLVIRGLETIVNGSDFDGGDSAQIGLALSVLSLALQNDEPVENMDKVEAMFPGVVDKLKNVLVAENAEKKE
;
A
#
# COMPACT_ATOMS: atom_id res chain seq x y z
N MET A 1 -12.37 4.77 16.07
CA MET A 1 -12.44 6.22 16.41
C MET A 1 -13.81 6.64 16.96
N LEU A 2 -14.92 6.59 16.21
CA LEU A 2 -16.25 7.07 16.65
C LEU A 2 -16.71 6.49 18.01
N ILE A 3 -16.53 5.18 18.23
CA ILE A 3 -16.86 4.52 19.50
C ILE A 3 -16.05 5.10 20.65
N TYR A 4 -14.78 5.41 20.45
CA TYR A 4 -13.91 6.01 21.45
C TYR A 4 -14.44 7.37 21.94
N PHE A 5 -15.03 8.16 21.06
CA PHE A 5 -15.68 9.44 21.40
C PHE A 5 -17.09 9.27 21.97
N GLY A 6 -17.55 8.04 22.17
CA GLY A 6 -18.84 7.75 22.78
C GLY A 6 -20.01 7.64 21.80
N ALA A 7 -19.74 7.58 20.49
CA ALA A 7 -20.80 7.31 19.52
C ALA A 7 -21.38 5.90 19.72
N ALA A 8 -22.69 5.78 19.71
CA ALA A 8 -23.38 4.50 19.79
C ALA A 8 -23.34 3.80 18.43
N VAL A 9 -22.22 3.16 18.16
CA VAL A 9 -21.97 2.38 16.92
C VAL A 9 -22.05 0.91 17.26
N LYS A 10 -23.00 0.19 16.67
CA LYS A 10 -23.09 -1.25 16.74
C LYS A 10 -22.55 -1.84 15.45
N TYR A 11 -21.49 -2.61 15.57
CA TYR A 11 -20.90 -3.34 14.46
C TYR A 11 -21.34 -4.81 14.52
N GLU A 12 -22.15 -5.22 13.58
CA GLU A 12 -22.52 -6.62 13.39
C GLU A 12 -21.88 -7.12 12.09
N GLY A 13 -20.70 -7.71 12.22
CA GLY A 13 -20.03 -8.39 11.12
C GLY A 13 -19.98 -9.88 11.37
N ARG A 14 -20.59 -10.69 10.52
CA ARG A 14 -20.22 -12.10 10.42
C ARG A 14 -19.02 -12.25 9.50
N GLY A 15 -17.89 -11.69 9.92
CA GLY A 15 -16.63 -11.89 9.22
C GLY A 15 -16.06 -13.29 9.48
N MET A 16 -15.17 -13.74 8.61
CA MET A 16 -14.43 -15.01 8.82
C MET A 16 -13.71 -15.05 10.19
N GLU A 17 -13.48 -13.91 10.81
CA GLU A 17 -12.82 -13.79 12.11
C GLU A 17 -13.68 -14.24 13.29
N GLN A 18 -15.01 -14.24 13.14
CA GLN A 18 -15.95 -14.70 14.16
C GLN A 18 -16.33 -16.18 14.03
N LEU A 19 -15.94 -16.83 12.94
CA LEU A 19 -16.14 -18.26 12.76
C LEU A 19 -14.96 -19.02 13.36
N SER A 20 -15.24 -20.01 14.19
CA SER A 20 -14.21 -20.96 14.61
C SER A 20 -13.58 -21.67 13.41
N GLU A 21 -12.36 -22.14 13.55
CA GLU A 21 -11.67 -22.86 12.46
C GLU A 21 -12.47 -24.09 11.98
N PHE A 22 -13.21 -24.73 12.91
CA PHE A 22 -14.10 -25.84 12.60
C PHE A 22 -15.27 -25.40 11.70
N GLU A 23 -15.93 -24.29 12.02
CA GLU A 23 -17.04 -23.76 11.23
C GLU A 23 -16.59 -23.32 9.84
N ARG A 24 -15.40 -22.71 9.73
CA ARG A 24 -14.80 -22.38 8.42
C ARG A 24 -14.60 -23.62 7.55
N ARG A 25 -13.98 -24.66 8.11
CA ARG A 25 -13.75 -25.93 7.40
C ARG A 25 -15.05 -26.61 6.99
N LEU A 26 -16.06 -26.57 7.86
CA LEU A 26 -17.37 -27.14 7.58
C LEU A 26 -18.08 -26.41 6.44
N MET A 27 -18.03 -25.06 6.41
CA MET A 27 -18.64 -24.25 5.34
C MET A 27 -17.93 -24.48 4.00
N ILE A 28 -16.61 -24.55 3.99
CA ILE A 28 -15.82 -24.83 2.79
C ILE A 28 -16.14 -26.25 2.28
N ALA A 29 -16.23 -27.24 3.14
CA ALA A 29 -16.58 -28.62 2.78
C ALA A 29 -18.00 -28.72 2.21
N GLN A 30 -18.92 -27.86 2.63
CA GLN A 30 -20.30 -27.79 2.13
C GLN A 30 -20.42 -26.94 0.84
N GLY A 31 -19.33 -26.42 0.30
CA GLY A 31 -19.35 -25.53 -0.88
C GLY A 31 -20.09 -24.21 -0.66
N LYS A 32 -20.32 -23.84 0.61
CA LYS A 32 -20.99 -22.57 0.94
C LYS A 32 -20.01 -21.42 0.81
N LYS A 33 -20.39 -20.40 0.02
CA LYS A 33 -19.69 -19.16 -0.07
C LYS A 33 -19.86 -18.40 1.25
N ILE A 34 -18.78 -18.05 1.92
CA ILE A 34 -18.82 -17.21 3.10
C ILE A 34 -19.00 -15.79 2.61
N GLU A 35 -20.22 -15.26 2.64
CA GLU A 35 -20.49 -13.87 2.33
C GLU A 35 -20.07 -13.03 3.53
N ARG A 36 -19.16 -12.06 3.29
CA ARG A 36 -18.82 -11.02 4.26
C ARG A 36 -19.90 -9.96 4.21
N THR A 37 -20.93 -10.12 5.00
CA THR A 37 -21.90 -9.06 5.22
C THR A 37 -21.47 -8.27 6.46
N GLN A 38 -21.01 -7.06 6.26
CA GLN A 38 -20.69 -6.14 7.35
C GLN A 38 -21.83 -5.13 7.47
N PHE A 39 -22.46 -5.09 8.63
CA PHE A 39 -23.46 -4.08 8.97
C PHE A 39 -22.89 -3.17 10.06
N THR A 40 -22.98 -1.87 9.83
CA THR A 40 -22.70 -0.88 10.86
C THR A 40 -24.01 -0.17 11.16
N GLU A 41 -24.54 -0.37 12.35
CA GLU A 41 -25.72 0.32 12.83
C GLU A 41 -25.31 1.51 13.68
N LEU A 42 -25.76 2.70 13.32
CA LEU A 42 -25.63 3.91 14.12
C LEU A 42 -26.93 4.11 14.87
N SER A 43 -26.91 3.93 16.17
CA SER A 43 -28.05 4.29 17.03
C SER A 43 -27.94 5.74 17.50
N GLU A 44 -29.03 6.28 18.02
CA GLU A 44 -29.08 7.66 18.51
C GLU A 44 -28.01 7.89 19.58
N THR A 45 -27.05 8.78 19.27
CA THR A 45 -25.97 9.15 20.20
C THR A 45 -26.38 10.41 20.96
N LYS A 46 -26.56 10.29 22.26
CA LYS A 46 -26.98 11.41 23.10
C LYS A 46 -25.87 12.42 23.35
N VAL A 47 -24.63 11.97 23.47
CA VAL A 47 -23.47 12.83 23.78
C VAL A 47 -22.21 12.26 23.13
N ILE A 48 -21.52 13.09 22.37
CA ILE A 48 -20.15 12.83 21.93
C ILE A 48 -19.21 13.58 22.87
N THR A 49 -18.31 12.86 23.54
CA THR A 49 -17.40 13.45 24.53
C THR A 49 -16.08 13.81 23.84
N ALA A 50 -15.65 15.06 23.99
CA ALA A 50 -14.32 15.48 23.56
C ALA A 50 -13.25 14.72 24.33
N ARG A 51 -12.27 14.16 23.64
CA ARG A 51 -11.15 13.40 24.21
C ARG A 51 -9.89 13.69 23.43
N GLU A 52 -8.75 13.52 24.07
CA GLU A 52 -7.46 13.52 23.40
C GLU A 52 -7.33 12.25 22.58
N TYR A 53 -6.99 12.39 21.30
CA TYR A 53 -6.83 11.28 20.38
C TYR A 53 -5.42 11.31 19.78
N TYR A 54 -4.76 10.16 19.79
CA TYR A 54 -3.47 9.97 19.12
C TYR A 54 -3.68 9.50 17.69
N VAL A 55 -3.19 10.26 16.71
CA VAL A 55 -3.26 9.91 15.29
C VAL A 55 -1.96 9.20 14.92
N PRO A 56 -2.01 7.92 14.49
CA PRO A 56 -0.85 7.22 13.98
C PRO A 56 -0.31 7.83 12.68
N GLY A 57 0.90 7.43 12.29
CA GLY A 57 1.49 7.78 11.02
C GLY A 57 0.75 7.15 9.84
N ASP A 58 0.72 7.85 8.72
CA ASP A 58 -0.01 7.44 7.52
C ASP A 58 0.58 6.18 6.86
N THR A 59 -0.29 5.18 6.59
CA THR A 59 0.12 3.90 5.98
C THR A 59 0.49 4.06 4.51
N THR A 60 -0.10 5.02 3.80
CA THR A 60 0.19 5.26 2.39
C THR A 60 1.58 5.87 2.22
N GLU A 61 1.93 6.89 3.04
CA GLU A 61 3.32 7.40 3.08
C GLU A 61 4.28 6.27 3.48
N ALA A 62 3.97 5.51 4.53
CA ALA A 62 4.82 4.40 4.97
C ALA A 62 5.03 3.35 3.86
N THR A 63 4.00 3.05 3.08
CA THR A 63 4.10 2.13 1.94
C THR A 63 4.95 2.71 0.81
N ALA A 64 4.89 4.02 0.55
CA ALA A 64 5.75 4.67 -0.42
C ALA A 64 7.25 4.51 -0.06
N PHE A 65 7.61 4.75 1.20
CA PHE A 65 8.96 4.47 1.70
C PHE A 65 9.33 2.99 1.60
N ALA A 66 8.39 2.08 1.92
CA ALA A 66 8.63 0.65 1.84
C ALA A 66 8.89 0.19 0.40
N VAL A 67 8.12 0.68 -0.57
CA VAL A 67 8.34 0.37 -1.99
C VAL A 67 9.68 0.94 -2.44
N LEU A 68 9.96 2.23 -2.18
CA LEU A 68 11.22 2.85 -2.57
C LEU A 68 12.44 2.12 -1.99
N ALA A 69 12.40 1.76 -0.71
CA ALA A 69 13.47 1.00 -0.06
C ALA A 69 13.66 -0.40 -0.65
N THR A 70 12.56 -0.99 -1.13
CA THR A 70 12.57 -2.35 -1.70
C THR A 70 13.11 -2.39 -3.12
N VAL A 71 12.70 -1.42 -3.97
CA VAL A 71 12.99 -1.44 -5.42
C VAL A 71 14.02 -0.39 -5.84
N GLY A 72 14.25 0.63 -5.03
CA GLY A 72 15.23 1.67 -5.28
C GLY A 72 16.66 1.19 -5.03
N ASN A 73 17.62 1.92 -5.57
CA ASN A 73 19.04 1.65 -5.38
C ASN A 73 19.53 2.25 -4.04
N MET A 74 19.14 1.60 -2.96
CA MET A 74 19.60 1.98 -1.62
C MET A 74 20.90 1.22 -1.25
N PRO A 75 21.72 1.78 -0.36
CA PRO A 75 22.87 1.07 0.17
C PRO A 75 22.47 -0.21 0.89
N LYS A 76 23.23 -1.29 0.68
CA LYS A 76 22.89 -2.65 1.11
C LYS A 76 22.63 -2.83 2.61
N ASP A 77 23.24 -2.00 3.44
CA ASP A 77 23.18 -2.10 4.91
C ASP A 77 22.20 -1.09 5.53
N ASN A 78 21.56 -0.25 4.71
CA ASN A 78 20.65 0.76 5.22
C ASN A 78 19.32 0.13 5.65
N VAL A 79 18.86 0.59 6.81
CA VAL A 79 17.57 0.23 7.39
C VAL A 79 16.73 1.49 7.51
N ILE A 80 15.60 1.53 6.83
CA ILE A 80 14.62 2.58 7.05
C ILE A 80 13.75 2.18 8.23
N LYS A 81 13.66 3.07 9.22
CA LYS A 81 12.76 2.93 10.36
C LYS A 81 11.61 3.92 10.24
N LEU A 82 10.41 3.39 10.09
CA LEU A 82 9.18 4.15 10.11
C LEU A 82 8.54 4.02 11.48
N LEU A 83 8.35 5.13 12.16
CA LEU A 83 7.87 5.14 13.55
C LEU A 83 6.35 5.39 13.59
N ASN A 84 5.68 4.71 14.51
CA ASN A 84 4.26 4.91 14.80
C ASN A 84 3.31 4.77 13.60
N VAL A 85 3.62 3.89 12.65
CA VAL A 85 2.78 3.63 11.46
C VAL A 85 1.44 3.03 11.90
N ASP A 86 0.34 3.43 11.27
CA ASP A 86 -0.96 2.77 11.44
C ASP A 86 -0.86 1.31 10.94
N LEU A 87 -1.15 0.38 11.83
CA LEU A 87 -1.12 -1.07 11.58
C LEU A 87 -2.49 -1.71 11.76
N ASN A 88 -3.56 -0.92 11.69
CA ASN A 88 -4.90 -1.47 11.68
C ASN A 88 -5.08 -2.44 10.51
N SER A 89 -5.68 -3.59 10.75
CA SER A 89 -5.82 -4.65 9.75
C SER A 89 -6.62 -4.23 8.51
N SER A 90 -7.46 -3.23 8.64
CA SER A 90 -8.22 -2.63 7.54
C SER A 90 -7.40 -1.68 6.65
N ARG A 91 -6.19 -1.28 7.08
CA ARG A 91 -5.33 -0.29 6.41
C ARG A 91 -3.93 -0.82 6.05
N ALA A 92 -3.41 -1.77 6.81
CA ALA A 92 -2.04 -2.27 6.65
C ALA A 92 -1.89 -3.37 5.58
N GLY A 93 -2.85 -3.48 4.66
CA GLY A 93 -2.86 -4.50 3.61
C GLY A 93 -1.68 -4.42 2.66
N ALA A 94 -1.26 -3.20 2.30
CA ALA A 94 -0.16 -3.00 1.36
C ALA A 94 1.19 -3.50 1.90
N LEU A 95 1.52 -3.21 3.16
CA LEU A 95 2.74 -3.75 3.80
C LEU A 95 2.72 -5.27 3.85
N THR A 96 1.55 -5.88 4.08
CA THR A 96 1.36 -7.34 4.04
C THR A 96 1.56 -7.88 2.60
N CYS A 97 1.04 -7.18 1.58
CA CYS A 97 1.25 -7.55 0.18
C CYS A 97 2.74 -7.52 -0.19
N LEU A 98 3.46 -6.44 0.15
CA LEU A 98 4.90 -6.31 -0.09
C LEU A 98 5.68 -7.44 0.58
N LYS A 99 5.38 -7.76 1.83
CA LYS A 99 5.99 -8.88 2.55
C LYS A 99 5.73 -10.23 1.85
N ARG A 100 4.52 -10.47 1.37
CA ARG A 100 4.17 -11.68 0.59
C ARG A 100 4.87 -11.74 -0.77
N MET A 101 5.21 -10.59 -1.37
CA MET A 101 6.04 -10.51 -2.57
C MET A 101 7.53 -10.74 -2.25
N GLY A 102 7.92 -10.77 -0.99
CA GLY A 102 9.30 -11.02 -0.56
C GLY A 102 10.09 -9.75 -0.20
N ALA A 103 9.41 -8.61 -0.05
CA ALA A 103 10.03 -7.41 0.50
C ALA A 103 10.45 -7.65 1.96
N ASN A 104 11.58 -7.09 2.33
CA ASN A 104 12.12 -7.20 3.69
C ASN A 104 11.52 -6.10 4.58
N VAL A 105 10.25 -6.28 4.93
CA VAL A 105 9.45 -5.39 5.76
C VAL A 105 9.13 -6.09 7.08
N GLU A 106 9.55 -5.54 8.20
CA GLU A 106 9.37 -6.13 9.52
C GLU A 106 8.69 -5.16 10.48
N THR A 107 7.66 -5.62 11.18
CA THR A 107 7.05 -4.87 12.30
C THR A 107 7.83 -5.18 13.57
N VAL A 108 8.58 -4.19 14.05
CA VAL A 108 9.48 -4.35 15.22
C VAL A 108 8.82 -3.97 16.54
N SER A 109 7.75 -3.21 16.48
CA SER A 109 6.92 -2.91 17.66
C SER A 109 5.45 -2.85 17.28
N ARG A 110 4.58 -3.13 18.25
CA ARG A 110 3.13 -3.01 18.10
C ARG A 110 2.52 -2.49 19.39
N ARG A 111 1.69 -1.46 19.26
CA ARG A 111 1.05 -0.77 20.38
C ARG A 111 -0.42 -0.53 20.04
N GLU A 112 -1.23 -0.35 21.06
CA GLU A 112 -2.63 0.04 20.91
C GLU A 112 -2.92 1.27 21.76
N LYS A 113 -3.58 2.26 21.18
CA LYS A 113 -4.06 3.45 21.90
C LYS A 113 -5.34 3.96 21.24
N ASN A 114 -6.34 4.26 22.03
CA ASN A 114 -7.61 4.81 21.56
C ASN A 114 -8.39 3.87 20.60
N GLY A 115 -8.12 2.56 20.66
CA GLY A 115 -8.71 1.56 19.77
C GLY A 115 -8.02 1.43 18.40
N ASP A 116 -6.90 2.15 18.18
CA ASP A 116 -6.07 1.99 16.97
C ASP A 116 -4.78 1.26 17.30
N VAL A 117 -4.39 0.40 16.37
CA VAL A 117 -3.15 -0.36 16.45
C VAL A 117 -2.09 0.33 15.59
N PHE A 118 -0.94 0.63 16.15
CA PHE A 118 0.18 1.25 15.46
C PHE A 118 1.50 0.67 15.94
N GLY A 119 2.57 0.93 15.22
CA GLY A 119 3.87 0.39 15.57
C GLY A 119 4.99 0.89 14.69
N ASP A 120 6.18 0.37 14.95
CA ASP A 120 7.37 0.73 14.20
C ASP A 120 7.66 -0.36 13.16
N VAL A 121 8.02 0.06 11.96
CA VAL A 121 8.29 -0.82 10.84
C VAL A 121 9.72 -0.59 10.37
N GLU A 122 10.49 -1.65 10.27
CA GLU A 122 11.82 -1.65 9.65
C GLU A 122 11.74 -2.20 8.23
N ILE A 123 12.40 -1.52 7.29
CA ILE A 123 12.49 -1.92 5.90
C ILE A 123 13.96 -1.99 5.53
N LYS A 124 14.33 -3.11 4.92
CA LYS A 124 15.68 -3.35 4.40
C LYS A 124 15.61 -3.66 2.92
N GLN A 125 16.64 -3.32 2.18
CA GLN A 125 16.75 -3.71 0.80
C GLN A 125 16.65 -5.24 0.66
N ILE A 126 16.11 -5.71 -0.44
CA ILE A 126 16.12 -7.14 -0.78
C ILE A 126 17.57 -7.59 -0.97
N ALA A 127 17.88 -8.79 -0.49
CA ALA A 127 19.21 -9.36 -0.62
C ALA A 127 19.66 -9.40 -2.10
N SER A 128 20.94 -9.12 -2.33
CA SER A 128 21.53 -9.09 -3.68
C SER A 128 21.21 -10.38 -4.46
N GLY A 129 20.79 -10.22 -5.70
CA GLY A 129 20.39 -11.33 -6.58
C GLY A 129 18.99 -11.89 -6.31
N LYS A 130 18.25 -11.34 -5.33
CA LYS A 130 16.83 -11.66 -5.13
C LYS A 130 15.95 -10.55 -5.71
N ARG A 131 14.75 -10.94 -6.13
CA ARG A 131 13.72 -10.03 -6.65
C ARG A 131 12.41 -10.25 -5.92
N LEU A 132 11.53 -9.25 -5.97
CA LEU A 132 10.15 -9.44 -5.59
C LEU A 132 9.54 -10.59 -6.42
N GLN A 133 8.62 -11.33 -5.84
CA GLN A 133 7.94 -12.44 -6.49
C GLN A 133 6.52 -12.03 -6.86
N GLY A 134 6.13 -12.28 -8.09
CA GLY A 134 4.76 -12.10 -8.54
C GLY A 134 3.77 -12.85 -7.66
N ARG A 135 2.65 -12.23 -7.33
CA ARG A 135 1.61 -12.81 -6.45
C ARG A 135 0.23 -12.45 -6.95
N ARG A 136 -0.74 -13.30 -6.59
CA ARG A 136 -2.15 -13.05 -6.82
C ARG A 136 -2.78 -12.55 -5.53
N PHE A 137 -3.34 -11.34 -5.59
CA PHE A 137 -4.05 -10.72 -4.48
C PHE A 137 -5.54 -10.66 -4.79
N SER A 138 -6.34 -11.26 -3.89
CA SER A 138 -7.79 -11.28 -4.01
C SER A 138 -8.41 -9.90 -3.69
N GLU A 139 -9.67 -9.73 -4.06
CA GLU A 139 -10.46 -8.53 -3.76
C GLU A 139 -10.41 -8.15 -2.28
N ASP A 140 -10.55 -9.13 -1.39
CA ASP A 140 -10.50 -8.91 0.07
C ASP A 140 -9.17 -8.34 0.56
N VAL A 141 -8.06 -8.79 -0.01
CA VAL A 141 -6.73 -8.30 0.34
C VAL A 141 -6.54 -6.88 -0.19
N ILE A 142 -6.92 -6.64 -1.45
CA ILE A 142 -6.81 -5.31 -2.05
C ILE A 142 -7.77 -4.31 -1.41
N ALA A 143 -8.93 -4.74 -0.88
CA ALA A 143 -9.82 -3.88 -0.11
C ALA A 143 -9.13 -3.18 1.09
N THR A 144 -8.10 -3.79 1.66
CA THR A 144 -7.31 -3.23 2.77
C THR A 144 -6.07 -2.45 2.31
N ALA A 145 -5.91 -2.24 1.00
CA ALA A 145 -4.77 -1.58 0.37
C ALA A 145 -5.17 -0.74 -0.86
N LEU A 146 -6.41 -0.22 -0.89
CA LEU A 146 -6.93 0.52 -2.05
C LEU A 146 -6.18 1.82 -2.31
N GLU A 147 -5.82 2.54 -1.27
CA GLU A 147 -5.05 3.78 -1.38
C GLU A 147 -3.63 3.52 -1.86
N GLU A 148 -3.05 2.39 -1.47
CA GLU A 148 -1.70 1.96 -1.80
C GLU A 148 -1.65 1.10 -3.09
N TYR A 149 -2.80 0.86 -3.73
CA TYR A 149 -2.89 0.04 -4.94
C TYR A 149 -1.91 0.45 -6.04
N PRO A 150 -1.72 1.76 -6.36
CA PRO A 150 -0.74 2.19 -7.35
C PRO A 150 0.71 1.89 -6.93
N LEU A 151 1.03 1.99 -5.63
CA LEU A 151 2.35 1.63 -5.09
C LEU A 151 2.63 0.13 -5.22
N LEU A 152 1.62 -0.72 -4.99
CA LEU A 152 1.73 -2.16 -5.22
C LEU A 152 1.94 -2.49 -6.71
N ALA A 153 1.31 -1.73 -7.61
CA ALA A 153 1.52 -1.87 -9.04
C ALA A 153 2.95 -1.50 -9.47
N VAL A 154 3.52 -0.44 -8.89
CA VAL A 154 4.93 -0.08 -9.07
C VAL A 154 5.85 -1.21 -8.56
N ALA A 155 5.63 -1.72 -7.36
CA ALA A 155 6.41 -2.84 -6.83
C ALA A 155 6.31 -4.09 -7.74
N ALA A 156 5.15 -4.34 -8.34
CA ALA A 156 4.93 -5.46 -9.25
C ALA A 156 5.77 -5.37 -10.53
N CYS A 157 6.08 -4.16 -11.02
CA CYS A 157 6.95 -3.98 -12.18
C CYS A 157 8.38 -4.52 -11.93
N TYR A 158 8.83 -4.55 -10.69
CA TYR A 158 10.13 -5.10 -10.27
C TYR A 158 10.06 -6.58 -9.88
N GLY A 159 8.86 -7.17 -9.92
CA GLY A 159 8.64 -8.57 -9.53
C GLY A 159 9.08 -9.57 -10.60
N GLU A 160 9.48 -10.76 -10.20
CA GLU A 160 9.64 -11.91 -11.07
C GLU A 160 8.29 -12.62 -11.24
N GLY A 161 7.90 -12.87 -12.49
CA GLY A 161 6.63 -13.48 -12.84
C GLY A 161 5.47 -12.49 -12.86
N GLU A 162 4.26 -12.99 -12.66
CA GLU A 162 3.01 -12.25 -12.82
C GLU A 162 2.40 -11.85 -11.49
N THR A 163 2.06 -10.59 -11.34
CA THR A 163 1.29 -10.06 -10.21
C THR A 163 -0.13 -9.73 -10.67
N ILE A 164 -1.13 -10.22 -9.93
CA ILE A 164 -2.53 -9.92 -10.17
C ILE A 164 -3.09 -9.16 -8.98
N LEU A 165 -3.58 -7.95 -9.22
CA LEU A 165 -4.20 -7.07 -8.23
C LEU A 165 -5.70 -6.97 -8.53
N ARG A 166 -6.55 -7.68 -7.76
CA ARG A 166 -7.99 -7.72 -7.98
C ARG A 166 -8.71 -6.68 -7.13
N VAL A 167 -9.39 -5.76 -7.80
CA VAL A 167 -10.15 -4.68 -7.18
C VAL A 167 -11.54 -5.18 -6.74
N PRO A 168 -12.00 -4.83 -5.52
CA PRO A 168 -13.35 -5.15 -5.05
C PRO A 168 -14.44 -4.70 -6.03
N LYS A 169 -15.50 -5.49 -6.15
CA LYS A 169 -16.60 -5.25 -7.13
C LYS A 169 -17.21 -3.87 -6.99
N GLU A 170 -17.36 -3.40 -5.76
CA GLU A 170 -18.02 -2.15 -5.39
C GLU A 170 -17.33 -0.92 -5.99
N VAL A 171 -16.00 -0.98 -6.17
CA VAL A 171 -15.17 0.15 -6.63
C VAL A 171 -14.62 -0.03 -8.05
N ARG A 172 -14.92 -1.14 -8.75
CA ARG A 172 -14.38 -1.42 -10.09
C ARG A 172 -14.65 -0.32 -11.10
N LYS A 173 -15.89 0.20 -11.10
CA LYS A 173 -16.29 1.27 -12.03
C LYS A 173 -15.47 2.53 -11.84
N GLU A 174 -15.16 2.88 -10.60
CA GLU A 174 -14.35 4.05 -10.27
C GLU A 174 -12.85 3.80 -10.54
N MET A 175 -12.37 2.58 -10.23
CA MET A 175 -10.96 2.23 -10.38
C MET A 175 -10.54 1.99 -11.83
N ARG A 176 -11.45 1.61 -12.72
CA ARG A 176 -11.11 1.29 -14.11
C ARG A 176 -10.38 2.42 -14.84
N PRO A 177 -10.88 3.67 -14.90
CA PRO A 177 -10.15 4.75 -15.55
C PRO A 177 -8.82 5.07 -14.86
N LYS A 178 -8.74 4.95 -13.54
CA LYS A 178 -7.48 5.11 -12.78
C LYS A 178 -6.48 4.01 -13.16
N ASN A 179 -6.94 2.77 -13.32
CA ASN A 179 -6.10 1.64 -13.74
C ASN A 179 -5.59 1.80 -15.18
N GLU A 180 -6.44 2.28 -16.10
CA GLU A 180 -6.07 2.56 -17.48
C GLU A 180 -4.98 3.64 -17.51
N PHE A 181 -5.15 4.72 -16.77
CA PHE A 181 -4.17 5.80 -16.67
C PHE A 181 -2.84 5.33 -16.05
N LEU A 182 -2.90 4.61 -14.92
CA LEU A 182 -1.72 4.04 -14.27
C LEU A 182 -0.97 3.09 -15.21
N ALA A 183 -1.69 2.21 -15.93
CA ALA A 183 -1.10 1.26 -16.85
C ALA A 183 -0.34 1.93 -18.00
N VAL A 184 -0.84 3.07 -18.52
CA VAL A 184 -0.13 3.86 -19.55
C VAL A 184 1.22 4.32 -19.02
N ASN A 185 1.28 4.85 -17.80
CA ASN A 185 2.53 5.28 -17.18
C ASN A 185 3.49 4.10 -16.90
N LEU A 186 2.98 3.01 -16.33
CA LEU A 186 3.82 1.84 -16.01
C LEU A 186 4.42 1.18 -17.26
N ARG A 187 3.69 1.16 -18.39
CA ARG A 187 4.21 0.62 -19.67
C ARG A 187 5.41 1.40 -20.21
N LYS A 188 5.59 2.68 -19.83
CA LYS A 188 6.78 3.46 -20.20
C LYS A 188 8.08 2.84 -19.68
N THR A 189 8.02 2.03 -18.62
CA THR A 189 9.15 1.29 -18.06
C THR A 189 9.45 -0.02 -18.80
N GLY A 190 8.66 -0.34 -19.82
CA GLY A 190 8.72 -1.62 -20.54
C GLY A 190 7.92 -2.75 -19.87
N ALA A 191 7.34 -2.54 -18.69
CA ALA A 191 6.54 -3.56 -18.02
C ALA A 191 5.29 -3.93 -18.83
N GLU A 192 4.96 -5.22 -18.85
CA GLU A 192 3.73 -5.71 -19.46
C GLU A 192 2.56 -5.51 -18.46
N VAL A 193 1.69 -4.56 -18.75
CA VAL A 193 0.55 -4.24 -17.88
C VAL A 193 -0.76 -4.46 -18.64
N GLY A 194 -1.54 -5.46 -18.22
CA GLY A 194 -2.90 -5.71 -18.69
C GLY A 194 -3.94 -5.06 -17.76
N VAL A 195 -4.92 -4.37 -18.35
CA VAL A 195 -6.06 -3.80 -17.61
C VAL A 195 -7.27 -4.68 -17.84
N TYR A 196 -7.89 -5.15 -16.78
CA TYR A 196 -9.08 -6.00 -16.79
C TYR A 196 -10.21 -5.35 -15.99
N ASP A 197 -11.42 -5.87 -16.14
CA ASP A 197 -12.57 -5.35 -15.40
C ASP A 197 -12.44 -5.46 -13.88
N ASP A 198 -11.65 -6.44 -13.42
CA ASP A 198 -11.42 -6.71 -12.01
C ASP A 198 -10.04 -6.26 -11.49
N GLY A 199 -9.26 -5.50 -12.30
CA GLY A 199 -7.99 -4.94 -11.84
C GLY A 199 -6.86 -4.98 -12.85
N LEU A 200 -5.63 -5.12 -12.35
CA LEU A 200 -4.41 -5.15 -13.15
C LEU A 200 -3.72 -6.51 -13.09
N VAL A 201 -3.14 -6.89 -14.22
CA VAL A 201 -2.17 -7.99 -14.33
C VAL A 201 -0.85 -7.39 -14.80
N ILE A 202 0.19 -7.54 -14.00
CA ILE A 202 1.50 -6.93 -14.25
C ILE A 202 2.54 -8.03 -14.29
N ARG A 203 3.27 -8.11 -15.41
CA ARG A 203 4.46 -8.94 -15.51
C ARG A 203 5.68 -8.06 -15.40
N GLY A 204 6.42 -8.25 -14.33
CA GLY A 204 7.63 -7.48 -14.04
C GLY A 204 8.78 -7.90 -14.94
N LEU A 205 9.74 -7.00 -15.10
CA LEU A 205 10.91 -7.16 -15.96
C LEU A 205 12.15 -7.49 -15.11
N GLU A 206 13.07 -8.24 -15.70
CA GLU A 206 14.39 -8.46 -15.11
C GLU A 206 15.19 -7.16 -15.06
N THR A 207 15.10 -6.38 -16.13
CA THR A 207 15.69 -5.04 -16.20
C THR A 207 14.59 -4.07 -16.61
N ILE A 208 14.31 -3.12 -15.75
CA ILE A 208 13.36 -2.03 -16.05
C ILE A 208 14.08 -1.02 -16.93
N VAL A 209 13.45 -0.67 -18.05
CA VAL A 209 13.93 0.41 -18.93
C VAL A 209 13.61 1.74 -18.24
N ASN A 210 14.52 2.69 -18.29
CA ASN A 210 14.25 4.03 -17.81
C ASN A 210 13.09 4.65 -18.60
N GLY A 211 11.91 4.69 -17.97
CA GLY A 211 10.77 5.45 -18.48
C GLY A 211 10.92 6.91 -18.09
N SER A 212 10.42 7.80 -18.93
CA SER A 212 10.34 9.24 -18.66
C SER A 212 8.92 9.75 -18.79
N ASP A 213 8.71 11.06 -18.61
CA ASP A 213 7.43 11.74 -18.83
C ASP A 213 6.27 11.16 -18.01
N PHE A 214 6.54 10.78 -16.76
CA PHE A 214 5.48 10.31 -15.88
C PHE A 214 4.51 11.43 -15.52
N ASP A 215 3.23 11.10 -15.56
CA ASP A 215 2.14 12.02 -15.28
C ASP A 215 1.31 11.51 -14.10
N GLY A 216 1.24 12.28 -13.01
CA GLY A 216 0.44 11.97 -11.82
C GLY A 216 -1.06 12.11 -12.04
N GLY A 217 -1.46 12.87 -13.05
CA GLY A 217 -2.84 13.10 -13.43
C GLY A 217 -3.67 13.73 -12.31
N ASP A 218 -4.89 13.26 -12.17
CA ASP A 218 -5.85 13.77 -11.19
C ASP A 218 -5.94 12.87 -9.92
N SER A 219 -4.84 12.17 -9.56
CA SER A 219 -4.82 11.26 -8.42
C SER A 219 -3.53 11.40 -7.61
N ALA A 220 -3.66 11.79 -6.34
CA ALA A 220 -2.54 11.87 -5.41
C ALA A 220 -1.84 10.52 -5.23
N GLN A 221 -2.59 9.42 -5.18
CA GLN A 221 -2.05 8.08 -5.00
C GLN A 221 -1.22 7.62 -6.22
N ILE A 222 -1.71 7.92 -7.44
CA ILE A 222 -0.96 7.61 -8.67
C ILE A 222 0.28 8.50 -8.76
N GLY A 223 0.16 9.80 -8.53
CA GLY A 223 1.29 10.72 -8.54
C GLY A 223 2.37 10.31 -7.52
N LEU A 224 1.98 9.94 -6.29
CA LEU A 224 2.90 9.42 -5.27
C LEU A 224 3.60 8.14 -5.74
N ALA A 225 2.87 7.19 -6.31
CA ALA A 225 3.44 5.94 -6.80
C ALA A 225 4.42 6.17 -7.96
N LEU A 226 4.09 7.08 -8.89
CA LEU A 226 4.97 7.43 -10.00
C LEU A 226 6.20 8.23 -9.53
N SER A 227 6.09 9.02 -8.46
CA SER A 227 7.26 9.65 -7.83
C SER A 227 8.21 8.60 -7.24
N VAL A 228 7.66 7.58 -6.57
CA VAL A 228 8.47 6.45 -6.07
C VAL A 228 9.14 5.71 -7.23
N LEU A 229 8.42 5.48 -8.32
CA LEU A 229 8.96 4.85 -9.53
C LEU A 229 10.08 5.68 -10.16
N SER A 230 9.85 6.99 -10.37
CA SER A 230 10.83 7.93 -10.93
C SER A 230 12.11 7.97 -10.09
N LEU A 231 11.97 8.05 -8.76
CA LEU A 231 13.10 8.02 -7.83
C LEU A 231 13.86 6.67 -7.86
N ALA A 232 13.14 5.56 -7.95
CA ALA A 232 13.76 4.24 -8.04
C ALA A 232 14.54 4.04 -9.36
N LEU A 233 14.09 4.68 -10.44
CA LEU A 233 14.77 4.72 -11.74
C LEU A 233 15.89 5.76 -11.81
N GLN A 234 16.05 6.59 -10.79
CA GLN A 234 17.00 7.72 -10.76
C GLN A 234 16.79 8.69 -11.93
N ASN A 235 15.51 8.94 -12.28
CA ASN A 235 15.18 9.91 -13.32
C ASN A 235 15.44 11.33 -12.84
N ASP A 236 16.04 12.15 -13.71
CA ASP A 236 16.23 13.58 -13.47
C ASP A 236 14.95 14.39 -13.73
N GLU A 237 14.05 13.86 -14.56
CA GLU A 237 12.82 14.54 -14.93
C GLU A 237 11.76 14.40 -13.82
N PRO A 238 11.11 15.52 -13.43
CA PRO A 238 10.05 15.50 -12.44
C PRO A 238 8.79 14.82 -13.01
N VAL A 239 8.03 14.19 -12.14
CA VAL A 239 6.67 13.72 -12.47
C VAL A 239 5.77 14.95 -12.66
N GLU A 240 4.98 14.98 -13.73
CA GLU A 240 4.02 16.07 -13.98
C GLU A 240 2.77 15.96 -13.11
N ASN A 241 2.00 17.06 -13.01
CA ASN A 241 0.70 17.12 -12.32
C ASN A 241 0.73 16.65 -10.86
N MET A 242 1.64 17.18 -10.05
CA MET A 242 1.88 16.78 -8.66
C MET A 242 1.09 17.59 -7.62
N ASP A 243 0.25 18.54 -8.00
CA ASP A 243 -0.47 19.43 -7.07
C ASP A 243 -1.30 18.65 -6.03
N LYS A 244 -1.94 17.55 -6.46
CA LYS A 244 -2.72 16.70 -5.56
C LYS A 244 -1.85 15.89 -4.59
N VAL A 245 -0.66 15.52 -5.00
CA VAL A 245 0.30 14.84 -4.12
C VAL A 245 0.73 15.79 -3.03
N GLU A 246 1.11 17.03 -3.38
CA GLU A 246 1.53 18.02 -2.39
C GLU A 246 0.38 18.42 -1.44
N ALA A 247 -0.85 18.48 -1.94
CA ALA A 247 -2.02 18.78 -1.12
C ALA A 247 -2.37 17.64 -0.13
N MET A 248 -2.20 16.37 -0.52
CA MET A 248 -2.55 15.21 0.31
C MET A 248 -1.39 14.72 1.17
N PHE A 249 -0.16 14.80 0.66
CA PHE A 249 1.08 14.31 1.28
C PHE A 249 2.16 15.40 1.26
N PRO A 250 2.02 16.48 2.04
CA PRO A 250 2.93 17.63 1.96
C PRO A 250 4.40 17.26 2.17
N GLY A 251 5.26 17.64 1.22
CA GLY A 251 6.71 17.42 1.27
C GLY A 251 7.13 15.93 1.22
N VAL A 252 6.25 14.99 0.87
CA VAL A 252 6.57 13.55 0.84
C VAL A 252 7.66 13.23 -0.18
N VAL A 253 7.64 13.87 -1.35
CA VAL A 253 8.64 13.62 -2.41
C VAL A 253 10.04 14.01 -1.95
N ASP A 254 10.18 15.12 -1.25
CA ASP A 254 11.47 15.56 -0.71
C ASP A 254 11.95 14.63 0.42
N LYS A 255 11.05 14.17 1.27
CA LYS A 255 11.37 13.14 2.27
C LYS A 255 11.87 11.85 1.62
N LEU A 256 11.23 11.38 0.54
CA LEU A 256 11.64 10.20 -0.22
C LEU A 256 13.01 10.38 -0.87
N LYS A 257 13.30 11.55 -1.47
CA LYS A 257 14.62 11.89 -2.02
C LYS A 257 15.71 11.83 -0.96
N ASN A 258 15.44 12.39 0.22
CA ASN A 258 16.42 12.43 1.31
C ASN A 258 16.84 11.02 1.78
N VAL A 259 15.96 10.04 1.69
CA VAL A 259 16.30 8.64 2.02
C VAL A 259 17.34 8.06 1.07
N LEU A 260 17.33 8.46 -0.21
CA LEU A 260 18.31 8.00 -1.20
C LEU A 260 19.67 8.74 -1.09
N VAL A 261 19.67 9.96 -0.55
CA VAL A 261 20.86 10.85 -0.49
C VAL A 261 21.64 10.74 0.82
N ALA A 262 21.04 10.22 1.89
CA ALA A 262 21.63 10.20 3.25
C ALA A 262 23.01 9.55 3.36
N GLU A 263 23.50 8.87 2.33
CA GLU A 263 24.85 8.24 2.30
C GLU A 263 26.00 9.15 1.94
N ASN A 264 25.75 10.29 1.29
CA ASN A 264 26.85 11.14 0.83
C ASN A 264 27.42 12.06 1.93
N ALA A 265 26.78 12.14 3.09
CA ALA A 265 27.17 13.01 4.18
C ALA A 265 28.17 12.34 5.15
N GLU A 266 28.08 11.02 5.38
CA GLU A 266 28.96 10.31 6.33
C GLU A 266 30.34 9.90 5.76
N LYS A 267 30.54 10.02 4.45
CA LYS A 267 31.85 9.70 3.81
C LYS A 267 32.77 10.90 3.68
N LYS A 268 32.44 12.04 4.28
CA LYS A 268 33.26 13.28 4.23
C LYS A 268 33.84 13.72 5.58
N GLU A 269 33.80 12.89 6.58
CA GLU A 269 34.61 13.00 7.80
C GLU A 269 35.64 11.81 7.85
#